data_7938ef780d42b480a55fd1f93cdb3ef3
#
_entry.id   7938ef780d42b480a55fd1f93cdb3ef3
#
_cell.length_a   1.000
_cell.length_b   1.000
_cell.length_c   1.000
_cell.angle_alpha   90.00
_cell.angle_beta   90.00
_cell.angle_gamma   90.00
#
_symmetry.space_group_name_H-M   'P 1'
#
loop_
_entity.id
_entity.type
_entity.pdbx_description
1 polymer ?
#
loop_
_entity_poly.entity_id
_entity_poly.type
_entity_poly.pdbx_seq_one_letter_code
_entity_poly.pdbx_strand_id
1 'polypeptide(L)'
;MLKKINLKNKTALVTGAGKGLGKACAIALAEAGAKVIILSRTKSDLIKVNKIIKKTKGSSQLFVCDVTNLDDLKKVLRKISRLDILVNNAGNNRPQHFTQVSQENMEYLTNLNMKAAFNVAQLCSQKMVKANNRKKIGGSIIH
;
A
#
# COMPACT_ATOMS: atom_id res chain seq x y z
N MET A 1 -4.97 -26.22 -12.41
CA MET A 1 -5.21 -24.95 -13.14
C MET A 1 -5.72 -23.91 -12.15
N LEU A 2 -4.89 -22.96 -11.75
CA LEU A 2 -5.33 -21.88 -10.83
C LEU A 2 -6.42 -21.06 -11.54
N LYS A 3 -7.59 -20.92 -10.93
CA LYS A 3 -8.64 -20.02 -11.41
C LYS A 3 -8.04 -18.61 -11.51
N LYS A 4 -8.11 -18.01 -12.69
CA LYS A 4 -7.60 -16.66 -12.92
C LYS A 4 -8.33 -15.69 -11.97
N ILE A 5 -7.58 -15.10 -11.04
CA ILE A 5 -8.14 -14.13 -10.08
C ILE A 5 -8.69 -12.94 -10.87
N ASN A 6 -9.94 -12.57 -10.59
CA ASN A 6 -10.58 -11.41 -11.21
C ASN A 6 -10.92 -10.37 -10.15
N LEU A 7 -10.22 -9.23 -10.21
CA LEU A 7 -10.38 -8.10 -9.30
C LEU A 7 -11.04 -6.88 -9.96
N LYS A 8 -11.79 -7.08 -11.05
CA LYS A 8 -12.58 -6.01 -11.66
C LYS A 8 -13.48 -5.34 -10.62
N ASN A 9 -13.59 -4.01 -10.69
CA ASN A 9 -14.34 -3.18 -9.76
C ASN A 9 -13.83 -3.21 -8.31
N LYS A 10 -12.61 -3.71 -8.07
CA LYS A 10 -11.92 -3.61 -6.78
C LYS A 10 -10.89 -2.48 -6.81
N THR A 11 -10.73 -1.82 -5.68
CA THR A 11 -9.68 -0.81 -5.48
C THR A 11 -8.69 -1.34 -4.46
N ALA A 12 -7.42 -1.37 -4.84
CA ALA A 12 -6.32 -1.81 -4.00
C ALA A 12 -5.39 -0.65 -3.68
N LEU A 13 -4.93 -0.54 -2.43
CA LEU A 13 -3.85 0.34 -2.01
C LEU A 13 -2.61 -0.49 -1.72
N VAL A 14 -1.48 -0.10 -2.29
CA VAL A 14 -0.17 -0.73 -2.03
C VAL A 14 0.78 0.32 -1.48
N THR A 15 1.24 0.14 -0.24
CA THR A 15 2.27 0.98 0.36
C THR A 15 3.66 0.46 0.02
N GLY A 16 4.65 1.34 -0.09
CA GLY A 16 5.99 0.94 -0.55
C GLY A 16 6.01 0.43 -1.99
N ALA A 17 5.09 0.88 -2.82
CA ALA A 17 4.86 0.36 -4.18
C ALA A 17 5.93 0.73 -5.22
N GLY A 18 6.94 1.53 -4.85
CA GLY A 18 7.95 2.02 -5.80
C GLY A 18 8.95 0.97 -6.25
N LYS A 19 9.23 -0.04 -5.41
CA LYS A 19 10.31 -1.04 -5.62
C LYS A 19 9.92 -2.41 -5.05
N GLY A 20 10.73 -3.41 -5.36
CA GLY A 20 10.68 -4.75 -4.75
C GLY A 20 9.30 -5.39 -4.79
N LEU A 21 8.92 -5.98 -3.66
CA LEU A 21 7.66 -6.72 -3.52
C LEU A 21 6.44 -5.83 -3.71
N GLY A 22 6.44 -4.61 -3.17
CA GLY A 22 5.32 -3.68 -3.34
C GLY A 22 5.06 -3.33 -4.81
N LYS A 23 6.11 -3.11 -5.60
CA LYS A 23 5.99 -2.92 -7.05
C LYS A 23 5.38 -4.16 -7.72
N ALA A 24 5.88 -5.36 -7.39
CA ALA A 24 5.38 -6.60 -7.96
C ALA A 24 3.88 -6.83 -7.63
N CYS A 25 3.50 -6.61 -6.37
CA CYS A 25 2.11 -6.68 -5.94
C CYS A 25 1.21 -5.69 -6.68
N ALA A 26 1.67 -4.44 -6.84
CA ALA A 26 0.90 -3.42 -7.55
C ALA A 26 0.63 -3.80 -9.01
N ILE A 27 1.64 -4.32 -9.71
CA ILE A 27 1.51 -4.78 -11.09
C ILE A 27 0.55 -5.97 -11.17
N ALA A 28 0.74 -7.00 -10.34
CA ALA A 28 -0.11 -8.19 -10.33
C ALA A 28 -1.59 -7.89 -10.04
N LEU A 29 -1.86 -6.99 -9.07
CA LEU A 29 -3.22 -6.54 -8.77
C LEU A 29 -3.85 -5.80 -9.95
N ALA A 30 -3.09 -4.96 -10.65
CA ALA A 30 -3.57 -4.27 -11.84
C ALA A 30 -3.84 -5.23 -13.01
N GLU A 31 -2.99 -6.22 -13.22
CA GLU A 31 -3.18 -7.29 -14.23
C GLU A 31 -4.41 -8.15 -13.91
N ALA A 32 -4.72 -8.35 -12.63
CA ALA A 32 -5.96 -9.01 -12.19
C ALA A 32 -7.22 -8.14 -12.36
N GLY A 33 -7.06 -6.87 -12.78
CA GLY A 33 -8.16 -5.95 -13.08
C GLY A 33 -8.53 -4.96 -11.98
N ALA A 34 -7.77 -4.89 -10.88
CA ALA A 34 -8.00 -3.89 -9.84
C ALA A 34 -7.58 -2.47 -10.29
N LYS A 35 -8.27 -1.45 -9.79
CA LYS A 35 -7.73 -0.09 -9.74
C LYS A 35 -6.71 -0.02 -8.62
N VAL A 36 -5.44 0.22 -8.94
CA VAL A 36 -4.37 0.19 -7.95
C VAL A 36 -3.91 1.60 -7.58
N ILE A 37 -3.93 1.87 -6.28
CA ILE A 37 -3.37 3.08 -5.71
C ILE A 37 -1.97 2.74 -5.21
N ILE A 38 -0.96 3.37 -5.81
CA ILE A 38 0.43 3.12 -5.49
C ILE A 38 1.00 4.28 -4.67
N LEU A 39 1.61 3.94 -3.53
CA LEU A 39 2.06 4.90 -2.54
C LEU A 39 3.51 4.64 -2.13
N SER A 40 4.34 5.65 -2.21
CA SER A 40 5.71 5.64 -1.68
C SER A 40 6.26 7.06 -1.51
N ARG A 41 7.44 7.20 -0.92
CA ARG A 41 8.12 8.49 -0.75
C ARG A 41 8.77 9.01 -2.03
N THR A 42 9.14 8.12 -2.95
CA THR A 42 9.93 8.47 -4.14
C THR A 42 9.04 8.58 -5.37
N LYS A 43 8.81 9.80 -5.83
CA LYS A 43 7.94 10.11 -6.98
C LYS A 43 8.41 9.44 -8.27
N SER A 44 9.74 9.46 -8.55
CA SER A 44 10.31 8.88 -9.76
C SER A 44 10.05 7.37 -9.88
N ASP A 45 10.11 6.64 -8.77
CA ASP A 45 9.84 5.21 -8.75
C ASP A 45 8.35 4.92 -9.00
N LEU A 46 7.46 5.71 -8.39
CA LEU A 46 6.02 5.59 -8.64
C LEU A 46 5.65 5.87 -10.09
N ILE A 47 6.30 6.86 -10.73
CA ILE A 47 6.07 7.15 -12.16
C ILE A 47 6.47 5.94 -13.02
N LYS A 48 7.61 5.28 -12.72
CA LYS A 48 8.03 4.07 -13.44
C LYS A 48 7.00 2.95 -13.30
N VAL A 49 6.53 2.69 -12.08
CA VAL A 49 5.51 1.65 -11.82
C VAL A 49 4.19 1.98 -12.51
N ASN A 50 3.73 3.23 -12.43
CA ASN A 50 2.53 3.68 -13.11
C ASN A 50 2.60 3.49 -14.63
N LYS A 51 3.75 3.77 -15.25
CA LYS A 51 3.98 3.52 -16.68
C LYS A 51 3.88 2.04 -17.03
N ILE A 52 4.44 1.15 -16.20
CA ILE A 52 4.36 -0.31 -16.40
C ILE A 52 2.90 -0.76 -16.36
N ILE A 53 2.15 -0.36 -15.33
CA ILE A 53 0.74 -0.72 -15.17
C ILE A 53 -0.09 -0.23 -16.37
N LYS A 54 0.13 0.99 -16.83
CA LYS A 54 -0.57 1.53 -18.01
C LYS A 54 -0.27 0.79 -19.30
N LYS A 55 0.96 0.30 -19.49
CA LYS A 55 1.33 -0.52 -20.67
C LYS A 55 0.54 -1.83 -20.76
N THR A 56 0.17 -2.41 -19.62
CA THR A 56 -0.66 -3.63 -19.55
C THR A 56 -2.17 -3.32 -19.55
N LYS A 57 -2.56 -2.10 -19.92
CA LYS A 57 -3.96 -1.60 -19.87
C LYS A 57 -4.57 -1.61 -18.46
N GLY A 58 -3.75 -1.69 -17.42
CA GLY A 58 -4.16 -1.60 -16.03
C GLY A 58 -4.49 -0.15 -15.62
N SER A 59 -5.20 -0.02 -14.51
CA SER A 59 -5.57 1.27 -13.91
C SER A 59 -4.79 1.53 -12.64
N SER A 60 -4.06 2.64 -12.58
CA SER A 60 -3.36 3.05 -11.36
C SER A 60 -3.39 4.56 -11.13
N GLN A 61 -3.33 4.93 -9.85
CA GLN A 61 -3.19 6.30 -9.37
C GLN A 61 -2.02 6.34 -8.37
N LEU A 62 -1.14 7.32 -8.50
CA LEU A 62 0.03 7.43 -7.63
C LEU A 62 -0.13 8.59 -6.63
N PHE A 63 0.37 8.36 -5.40
CA PHE A 63 0.51 9.39 -4.38
C PHE A 63 1.90 9.31 -3.73
N VAL A 64 2.57 10.44 -3.66
CA VAL A 64 3.80 10.57 -2.87
C VAL A 64 3.39 10.79 -1.43
N CYS A 65 3.80 9.88 -0.53
CA CYS A 65 3.45 9.96 0.87
C CYS A 65 4.46 9.16 1.70
N ASP A 66 4.87 9.72 2.83
CA ASP A 66 5.54 8.96 3.88
C ASP A 66 4.47 8.39 4.82
N VAL A 67 4.40 7.06 4.94
CA VAL A 67 3.41 6.39 5.79
C VAL A 67 3.61 6.67 7.28
N THR A 68 4.79 7.17 7.69
CA THR A 68 5.07 7.59 9.07
C THR A 68 4.45 8.96 9.37
N ASN A 69 4.12 9.74 8.35
CA ASN A 69 3.38 11.00 8.49
C ASN A 69 1.87 10.73 8.42
N LEU A 70 1.25 10.71 9.60
CA LEU A 70 -0.16 10.35 9.75
C LEU A 70 -1.11 11.34 9.04
N ASP A 71 -0.77 12.64 9.03
CA ASP A 71 -1.62 13.65 8.40
C ASP A 71 -1.58 13.56 6.87
N ASP A 72 -0.41 13.31 6.29
CA ASP A 72 -0.28 13.09 4.85
C ASP A 72 -0.99 11.80 4.41
N LEU A 73 -0.87 10.74 5.21
CA LEU A 73 -1.62 9.51 4.97
C LEU A 73 -3.14 9.75 4.98
N LYS A 74 -3.65 10.49 5.97
CA LYS A 74 -5.06 10.88 6.04
C LYS A 74 -5.50 11.72 4.83
N LYS A 75 -4.66 12.66 4.36
CA LYS A 75 -4.93 13.45 3.15
C LYS A 75 -5.06 12.56 1.90
N VAL A 76 -4.16 11.59 1.75
CA VAL A 76 -4.22 10.62 0.64
C VAL A 76 -5.50 9.79 0.73
N LEU A 77 -5.80 9.22 1.89
CA LEU A 77 -6.97 8.37 2.07
C LEU A 77 -8.30 9.11 1.83
N ARG A 78 -8.38 10.41 2.10
CA ARG A 78 -9.57 11.23 1.77
C ARG A 78 -9.83 11.29 0.26
N LYS A 79 -8.79 11.22 -0.58
CA LYS A 79 -8.91 11.24 -2.06
C LYS A 79 -9.33 9.89 -2.66
N ILE A 80 -9.39 8.85 -1.85
CA ILE A 80 -9.78 7.50 -2.27
C ILE A 80 -11.27 7.32 -1.91
N SER A 81 -12.14 7.16 -2.91
CA SER A 81 -13.58 6.99 -2.67
C SER A 81 -13.91 5.62 -2.07
N ARG A 82 -13.26 4.56 -2.56
CA ARG A 82 -13.48 3.16 -2.17
C ARG A 82 -12.16 2.44 -2.00
N LEU A 83 -12.08 1.56 -1.00
CA LEU A 83 -10.94 0.67 -0.77
C LEU A 83 -11.44 -0.73 -0.45
N ASP A 84 -10.92 -1.73 -1.16
CA ASP A 84 -11.28 -3.14 -1.00
C ASP A 84 -10.08 -3.98 -0.54
N ILE A 85 -8.87 -3.61 -0.94
CA ILE A 85 -7.65 -4.38 -0.69
C ILE A 85 -6.55 -3.43 -0.21
N LEU A 86 -5.84 -3.84 0.84
CA LEU A 86 -4.62 -3.20 1.30
C LEU A 86 -3.46 -4.19 1.22
N VAL A 87 -2.39 -3.80 0.52
CA VAL A 87 -1.07 -4.42 0.67
C VAL A 87 -0.20 -3.47 1.48
N ASN A 88 -0.05 -3.77 2.77
CA ASN A 88 0.68 -2.97 3.73
C ASN A 88 2.16 -3.39 3.74
N ASN A 89 2.88 -2.98 2.69
CA ASN A 89 4.24 -3.45 2.40
C ASN A 89 5.33 -2.42 2.73
N ALA A 90 4.97 -1.17 3.01
CA ALA A 90 5.98 -0.17 3.37
C ALA A 90 6.73 -0.61 4.62
N GLY A 91 8.02 -0.78 4.48
CA GLY A 91 8.92 -1.19 5.55
C GLY A 91 10.37 -1.02 5.12
N ASN A 92 11.27 -1.15 6.05
CA ASN A 92 12.72 -1.10 5.80
C ASN A 92 13.45 -1.93 6.84
N ASN A 93 14.69 -2.27 6.50
CA ASN A 93 15.66 -2.84 7.43
C ASN A 93 16.94 -2.01 7.41
N ARG A 94 17.55 -1.83 8.58
CA ARG A 94 18.87 -1.20 8.77
C ARG A 94 19.72 -2.15 9.61
N PRO A 95 20.35 -3.15 8.97
CA PRO A 95 21.07 -4.18 9.71
C PRO A 95 22.24 -3.59 10.50
N GLN A 96 22.33 -3.97 11.77
CA GLN A 96 23.43 -3.66 12.68
C GLN A 96 23.75 -4.90 13.47
N HIS A 97 24.97 -5.05 13.94
CA HIS A 97 25.33 -6.13 14.86
C HIS A 97 24.50 -5.98 16.14
N PHE A 98 23.95 -7.07 16.65
CA PHE A 98 22.99 -7.05 17.76
C PHE A 98 23.48 -6.24 18.97
N THR A 99 24.75 -6.41 19.34
CA THR A 99 25.37 -5.70 20.48
C THR A 99 25.62 -4.20 20.23
N GLN A 100 25.38 -3.70 19.02
CA GLN A 100 25.68 -2.34 18.58
C GLN A 100 24.45 -1.62 18.01
N VAL A 101 23.26 -2.21 18.16
CA VAL A 101 22.02 -1.56 17.69
C VAL A 101 21.83 -0.25 18.44
N SER A 102 21.81 0.84 17.68
CA SER A 102 21.56 2.18 18.25
C SER A 102 20.09 2.37 18.59
N GLN A 103 19.83 3.18 19.62
CA GLN A 103 18.46 3.56 20.00
C GLN A 103 17.72 4.25 18.84
N GLU A 104 18.43 5.12 18.10
CA GLU A 104 17.88 5.79 16.91
C GLU A 104 17.41 4.78 15.86
N ASN A 105 18.22 3.74 15.59
CA ASN A 105 17.86 2.72 14.61
C ASN A 105 16.65 1.89 15.07
N MET A 106 16.59 1.55 16.35
CA MET A 106 15.45 0.85 16.95
C MET A 106 14.17 1.68 16.85
N GLU A 107 14.24 2.98 17.17
CA GLU A 107 13.10 3.90 17.05
C GLU A 107 12.63 4.06 15.61
N TYR A 108 13.57 4.23 14.68
CA TYR A 108 13.26 4.33 13.25
C TYR A 108 12.52 3.09 12.76
N LEU A 109 13.06 1.89 13.03
CA LEU A 109 12.45 0.63 12.59
C LEU A 109 11.09 0.38 13.25
N THR A 110 10.98 0.67 14.54
CA THR A 110 9.71 0.53 15.27
C THR A 110 8.66 1.51 14.72
N ASN A 111 9.05 2.74 14.44
CA ASN A 111 8.13 3.74 13.90
C ASN A 111 7.63 3.36 12.50
N LEU A 112 8.51 2.88 11.62
CA LEU A 112 8.15 2.51 10.26
C LEU A 112 7.44 1.14 10.20
N ASN A 113 8.05 0.08 10.77
CA ASN A 113 7.58 -1.29 10.56
C ASN A 113 6.42 -1.67 11.50
N MET A 114 6.23 -0.98 12.62
CA MET A 114 5.15 -1.26 13.57
C MET A 114 4.11 -0.14 13.61
N LYS A 115 4.49 1.06 14.06
CA LYS A 115 3.51 2.15 14.26
C LYS A 115 2.86 2.59 12.96
N ALA A 116 3.66 2.85 11.91
CA ALA A 116 3.11 3.25 10.62
C ALA A 116 2.29 2.13 9.99
N ALA A 117 2.76 0.88 10.04
CA ALA A 117 2.01 -0.27 9.54
C ALA A 117 0.66 -0.42 10.24
N PHE A 118 0.61 -0.27 11.57
CA PHE A 118 -0.63 -0.27 12.35
C PHE A 118 -1.57 0.87 11.93
N ASN A 119 -1.07 2.09 11.83
CA ASN A 119 -1.86 3.27 11.45
C ASN A 119 -2.46 3.12 10.03
N VAL A 120 -1.66 2.63 9.09
CA VAL A 120 -2.13 2.36 7.72
C VAL A 120 -3.26 1.33 7.75
N ALA A 121 -3.06 0.21 8.44
CA ALA A 121 -4.07 -0.85 8.55
C ALA A 121 -5.36 -0.33 9.19
N GLN A 122 -5.25 0.41 10.30
CA GLN A 122 -6.41 0.97 11.00
C GLN A 122 -7.21 1.94 10.13
N LEU A 123 -6.56 2.92 9.52
CA LEU A 123 -7.23 3.92 8.67
C LEU A 123 -7.83 3.30 7.41
N CYS A 124 -7.15 2.34 6.81
CA CYS A 124 -7.68 1.61 5.67
C CYS A 124 -8.88 0.74 6.06
N SER A 125 -8.83 0.05 7.20
CA SER A 125 -9.96 -0.73 7.72
C SER A 125 -11.20 0.14 7.96
N GLN A 126 -11.02 1.30 8.60
CA GLN A 126 -12.12 2.26 8.80
C GLN A 126 -12.75 2.69 7.49
N LYS A 127 -11.92 2.89 6.45
CA LYS A 127 -12.41 3.24 5.12
C LYS A 127 -13.13 2.08 4.44
N MET A 128 -12.61 0.86 4.55
CA MET A 128 -13.26 -0.34 4.01
C MET A 128 -14.64 -0.57 4.65
N VAL A 129 -14.76 -0.43 5.96
CA VAL A 129 -16.03 -0.59 6.68
C VAL A 129 -17.04 0.48 6.26
N LYS A 130 -16.64 1.75 6.17
CA LYS A 130 -17.53 2.84 5.73
C LYS A 130 -18.02 2.66 4.29
N ALA A 131 -17.14 2.24 3.38
CA ALA A 131 -17.48 2.03 1.98
C ALA A 131 -18.40 0.82 1.77
N ASN A 132 -18.26 -0.19 2.63
CA ASN A 132 -18.96 -1.47 2.55
C ASN A 132 -20.22 -1.52 3.44
N ASN A 133 -20.74 -0.39 3.90
CA ASN A 133 -22.00 -0.28 4.65
C ASN A 133 -23.22 -0.89 3.90
N ARG A 134 -22.96 -1.46 2.72
CA ARG A 134 -23.85 -2.27 1.92
C ARG A 134 -23.51 -3.74 2.07
N LYS A 135 -23.93 -4.35 3.19
CA LYS A 135 -24.14 -5.80 3.36
C LYS A 135 -22.96 -6.71 2.94
N LYS A 136 -22.16 -7.15 3.91
CA LYS A 136 -21.39 -8.42 3.87
C LYS A 136 -20.17 -8.54 2.94
N ILE A 137 -19.66 -7.48 2.32
CA ILE A 137 -18.41 -7.55 1.54
C ILE A 137 -17.31 -6.93 2.39
N GLY A 138 -16.48 -7.77 3.01
CA GLY A 138 -15.31 -7.33 3.76
C GLY A 138 -14.20 -6.77 2.84
N GLY A 139 -13.18 -6.17 3.45
CA GLY A 139 -11.90 -5.85 2.82
C GLY A 139 -10.86 -6.93 3.09
N SER A 140 -9.79 -6.96 2.29
CA SER A 140 -8.63 -7.84 2.51
C SER A 140 -7.41 -7.00 2.87
N ILE A 141 -6.68 -7.40 3.90
CA ILE A 141 -5.42 -6.78 4.32
C ILE A 141 -4.33 -7.83 4.28
N ILE A 142 -3.21 -7.49 3.64
CA ILE A 142 -1.99 -8.29 3.53
C ILE A 142 -0.86 -7.47 4.14
N HIS A 143 -0.10 -8.09 5.06
CA HIS A 143 1.11 -7.53 5.66
C HIS A 143 2.34 -8.25 5.17
#